data_7d3d4acd2ddddd53ec0016019dee5484
#
_entry.id   7d3d4acd2ddddd53ec0016019dee5484
#
_cell.length_a   1.000
_cell.length_b   1.000
_cell.length_c   1.000
_cell.angle_alpha   90.00
_cell.angle_beta   90.00
_cell.angle_gamma   90.00
#
_symmetry.space_group_name_H-M   'P 1'
#
loop_
_entity.id
_entity.type
_entity.pdbx_description
1 polymer ?
#
loop_
_entity_poly.entity_id
_entity_poly.type
_entity_poly.pdbx_seq_one_letter_code
_entity_poly.pdbx_strand_id
1 'polypeptide(L)'
;MKDFEAIHQAAEIIKKGGLVAFPTETVYGLGADAFNPIAVARVFEVKQRPHFDPLIVHVSDLADLKKLVIKIPSHAKKLIERFWPGPLTIVLAKRDEVPDIVTSGLPTVAVRMPRHPMTLSLIELAGSPIVGPSANPFGYLSPTTAEHVRDQLGDQIDFVLDGGPCEVGVESTIISFSESKPRLLRPGGVPLEEIESIIGRVEIAPIEEGRPSAPGMLPRHYAPRTPILLDWDEKSFDSFGDMKIGLLAFREPKKSKKKFHSIEVLSKKGDFREAAANLFAAIRRLDTFNLDLILAETVPEAGLGRAINDRLRRARGVLHP
;
A
#
# COMPACT_ATOMS: atom_id res chain seq x y z
N MET A 1 23.83 16.45 4.50
CA MET A 1 23.34 17.82 4.21
C MET A 1 22.16 17.80 3.25
N LYS A 2 22.26 17.24 2.05
CA LYS A 2 21.14 17.24 1.06
C LYS A 2 19.84 16.65 1.58
N ASP A 3 19.87 15.51 2.28
CA ASP A 3 18.65 14.90 2.80
C ASP A 3 17.96 15.75 3.88
N PHE A 4 18.75 16.41 4.72
CA PHE A 4 18.22 17.30 5.75
C PHE A 4 17.51 18.53 5.12
N GLU A 5 18.10 19.14 4.13
CA GLU A 5 17.49 20.28 3.41
C GLU A 5 16.19 19.84 2.71
N ALA A 6 16.18 18.65 2.07
CA ALA A 6 15.00 18.12 1.40
C ALA A 6 13.85 17.83 2.39
N ILE A 7 14.16 17.27 3.58
CA ILE A 7 13.17 17.03 4.62
C ILE A 7 12.59 18.34 5.15
N HIS A 8 13.42 19.35 5.39
CA HIS A 8 12.95 20.67 5.81
C HIS A 8 12.06 21.34 4.77
N GLN A 9 12.46 21.30 3.49
CA GLN A 9 11.63 21.80 2.39
C GLN A 9 10.28 21.10 2.34
N ALA A 10 10.27 19.76 2.43
CA ALA A 10 9.05 18.95 2.46
C ALA A 10 8.13 19.33 3.64
N ALA A 11 8.71 19.50 4.84
CA ALA A 11 7.96 19.90 6.03
C ALA A 11 7.32 21.29 5.88
N GLU A 12 8.04 22.28 5.33
CA GLU A 12 7.49 23.61 5.08
C GLU A 12 6.36 23.58 4.04
N ILE A 13 6.43 22.70 3.04
CA ILE A 13 5.35 22.50 2.08
C ILE A 13 4.10 21.95 2.78
N ILE A 14 4.24 20.91 3.62
CA ILE A 14 3.12 20.35 4.41
C ILE A 14 2.49 21.40 5.30
N LYS A 15 3.28 22.19 6.05
CA LYS A 15 2.78 23.28 6.91
C LYS A 15 1.96 24.31 6.15
N LYS A 16 2.29 24.56 4.88
CA LYS A 16 1.57 25.50 4.00
C LYS A 16 0.35 24.87 3.31
N GLY A 17 -0.01 23.63 3.65
CA GLY A 17 -1.11 22.90 3.01
C GLY A 17 -0.78 22.29 1.65
N GLY A 18 0.50 22.12 1.34
CA GLY A 18 0.98 21.46 0.13
C GLY A 18 0.97 19.94 0.24
N LEU A 19 1.23 19.29 -0.89
CA LEU A 19 1.27 17.84 -1.06
C LEU A 19 2.71 17.36 -1.28
N VAL A 20 3.15 16.41 -0.47
CA VAL A 20 4.48 15.82 -0.55
C VAL A 20 4.38 14.31 -0.72
N ALA A 21 4.97 13.75 -1.76
CA ALA A 21 5.21 12.32 -1.78
C ALA A 21 6.43 11.99 -0.91
N PHE A 22 6.27 11.00 -0.03
CA PHE A 22 7.27 10.64 0.96
C PHE A 22 7.57 9.14 0.97
N PRO A 23 8.83 8.73 1.22
CA PRO A 23 9.24 7.34 1.25
C PRO A 23 8.73 6.64 2.51
N THR A 24 8.37 5.37 2.41
CA THR A 24 8.22 4.48 3.57
C THR A 24 8.92 3.16 3.29
N GLU A 25 9.04 2.29 4.30
CA GLU A 25 9.55 0.94 4.09
C GLU A 25 8.62 0.10 3.22
N THR A 26 7.35 0.47 3.07
CA THR A 26 6.32 -0.27 2.31
C THR A 26 6.17 0.22 0.88
N VAL A 27 5.59 1.38 0.69
CA VAL A 27 5.38 2.08 -0.58
C VAL A 27 5.49 3.58 -0.35
N TYR A 28 5.69 4.39 -1.37
CA TYR A 28 5.62 5.85 -1.24
C TYR A 28 4.20 6.29 -0.91
N GLY A 29 4.09 7.20 0.07
CA GLY A 29 2.83 7.82 0.47
C GLY A 29 2.67 9.23 -0.11
N LEU A 30 1.43 9.67 -0.36
CA LEU A 30 1.10 11.05 -0.70
C LEU A 30 0.64 11.79 0.57
N GLY A 31 1.48 12.70 1.06
CA GLY A 31 1.35 13.39 2.33
C GLY A 31 0.64 14.72 2.25
N ALA A 32 -0.23 14.95 3.24
CA ALA A 32 -0.80 16.25 3.58
C ALA A 32 -1.03 16.32 5.10
N ASP A 33 -1.09 17.50 5.68
CA ASP A 33 -1.46 17.69 7.09
C ASP A 33 -2.86 17.10 7.36
N ALA A 34 -2.93 16.13 8.27
CA ALA A 34 -4.16 15.40 8.58
C ALA A 34 -5.24 16.29 9.22
N PHE A 35 -4.85 17.41 9.85
CA PHE A 35 -5.77 18.39 10.46
C PHE A 35 -6.12 19.56 9.53
N ASN A 36 -5.62 19.57 8.28
CA ASN A 36 -6.00 20.55 7.28
C ASN A 36 -6.96 19.94 6.23
N PRO A 37 -8.29 20.12 6.37
CA PRO A 37 -9.28 19.51 5.46
C PRO A 37 -9.08 19.91 3.99
N ILE A 38 -8.57 21.11 3.71
CA ILE A 38 -8.32 21.61 2.36
C ILE A 38 -7.17 20.83 1.73
N ALA A 39 -6.07 20.65 2.47
CA ALA A 39 -4.94 19.86 2.01
C ALA A 39 -5.32 18.38 1.79
N VAL A 40 -6.13 17.82 2.70
CA VAL A 40 -6.66 16.45 2.56
C VAL A 40 -7.56 16.34 1.33
N ALA A 41 -8.42 17.32 1.04
CA ALA A 41 -9.26 17.32 -0.17
C ALA A 41 -8.42 17.28 -1.46
N ARG A 42 -7.30 18.02 -1.52
CA ARG A 42 -6.35 17.96 -2.64
C ARG A 42 -5.76 16.55 -2.84
N VAL A 43 -5.54 15.77 -1.74
CA VAL A 43 -5.08 14.38 -1.87
C VAL A 43 -6.12 13.53 -2.60
N PHE A 44 -7.40 13.67 -2.30
CA PHE A 44 -8.48 12.98 -3.02
C PHE A 44 -8.54 13.39 -4.49
N GLU A 45 -8.44 14.69 -4.76
CA GLU A 45 -8.47 15.26 -6.11
C GLU A 45 -7.31 14.74 -6.98
N VAL A 46 -6.08 14.92 -6.54
CA VAL A 46 -4.88 14.48 -7.28
C VAL A 46 -4.88 12.99 -7.54
N LYS A 47 -5.34 12.19 -6.59
CA LYS A 47 -5.45 10.75 -6.76
C LYS A 47 -6.68 10.30 -7.54
N GLN A 48 -7.66 11.18 -7.80
CA GLN A 48 -9.00 10.80 -8.30
C GLN A 48 -9.63 9.71 -7.41
N ARG A 49 -9.40 9.83 -6.09
CA ARG A 49 -9.84 8.83 -5.10
C ARG A 49 -11.29 9.06 -4.74
N PRO A 50 -12.12 7.99 -4.64
CA PRO A 50 -13.49 8.11 -4.13
C PRO A 50 -13.51 8.62 -2.69
N HIS A 51 -14.37 9.60 -2.39
CA HIS A 51 -14.49 10.21 -1.07
C HIS A 51 -14.91 9.26 0.06
N PHE A 52 -15.44 8.09 -0.29
CA PHE A 52 -15.84 7.05 0.67
C PHE A 52 -14.69 6.11 1.08
N ASP A 53 -13.49 6.25 0.50
CA ASP A 53 -12.34 5.39 0.80
C ASP A 53 -11.37 6.13 1.75
N PRO A 54 -11.36 5.79 3.07
CA PRO A 54 -10.64 6.55 4.09
C PRO A 54 -9.12 6.55 3.88
N LEU A 55 -8.41 7.38 4.63
CA LEU A 55 -6.96 7.53 4.56
C LEU A 55 -6.29 6.95 5.81
N ILE A 56 -5.02 6.53 5.68
CA ILE A 56 -4.16 6.20 6.82
C ILE A 56 -3.46 7.48 7.26
N VAL A 57 -3.47 7.74 8.57
CA VAL A 57 -2.71 8.82 9.20
C VAL A 57 -1.38 8.26 9.70
N HIS A 58 -0.30 8.94 9.35
CA HIS A 58 1.05 8.59 9.77
C HIS A 58 1.49 9.51 10.92
N VAL A 59 2.10 8.90 11.93
CA VAL A 59 2.61 9.58 13.15
C VAL A 59 4.09 9.31 13.32
N SER A 60 4.79 10.21 14.01
CA SER A 60 6.21 10.03 14.35
C SER A 60 6.40 9.51 15.78
N ASP A 61 5.40 9.66 16.65
CA ASP A 61 5.46 9.20 18.03
C ASP A 61 4.08 8.77 18.58
N LEU A 62 4.07 8.27 19.83
CA LEU A 62 2.86 7.84 20.52
C LEU A 62 2.04 9.01 21.10
N ALA A 63 2.62 10.20 21.24
CA ALA A 63 1.88 11.38 21.66
C ALA A 63 0.93 11.84 20.55
N ASP A 64 1.38 11.76 19.29
CA ASP A 64 0.54 12.02 18.13
C ASP A 64 -0.60 11.02 18.00
N LEU A 65 -0.35 9.73 18.27
CA LEU A 65 -1.42 8.72 18.29
C LEU A 65 -2.55 9.11 19.27
N LYS A 66 -2.20 9.63 20.45
CA LYS A 66 -3.19 10.05 21.46
C LYS A 66 -4.05 11.24 21.03
N LYS A 67 -3.58 12.07 20.09
CA LYS A 67 -4.36 13.15 19.50
C LYS A 67 -5.42 12.64 18.51
N LEU A 68 -5.24 11.44 17.97
CA LEU A 68 -6.08 10.86 16.93
C LEU A 68 -7.14 9.89 17.46
N VAL A 69 -6.87 9.19 18.58
CA VAL A 69 -7.71 8.08 19.05
C VAL A 69 -8.20 8.27 20.48
N ILE A 70 -9.41 7.78 20.75
CA ILE A 70 -10.04 7.86 22.08
C ILE A 70 -9.35 6.91 23.05
N LYS A 71 -9.08 5.68 22.61
CA LYS A 71 -8.54 4.60 23.46
C LYS A 71 -7.69 3.63 22.64
N ILE A 72 -6.66 3.10 23.28
CA ILE A 72 -5.80 2.04 22.72
C ILE A 72 -6.07 0.75 23.52
N PRO A 73 -6.77 -0.25 22.95
CA PRO A 73 -6.99 -1.55 23.60
C PRO A 73 -5.68 -2.28 23.90
N SER A 74 -5.67 -3.17 24.89
CA SER A 74 -4.48 -3.90 25.32
C SER A 74 -3.81 -4.71 24.18
N HIS A 75 -4.60 -5.37 23.34
CA HIS A 75 -4.09 -6.10 22.17
C HIS A 75 -3.46 -5.17 21.14
N ALA A 76 -4.08 -4.00 20.87
CA ALA A 76 -3.50 -2.99 19.99
C ALA A 76 -2.17 -2.47 20.54
N LYS A 77 -2.09 -2.23 21.87
CA LYS A 77 -0.86 -1.79 22.54
C LYS A 77 0.27 -2.80 22.35
N LYS A 78 0.03 -4.10 22.54
CA LYS A 78 1.02 -5.17 22.32
C LYS A 78 1.55 -5.19 20.88
N LEU A 79 0.67 -4.98 19.89
CA LEU A 79 1.07 -4.94 18.49
C LEU A 79 1.87 -3.68 18.16
N ILE A 80 1.49 -2.52 18.72
CA ILE A 80 2.24 -1.26 18.60
C ILE A 80 3.65 -1.42 19.18
N GLU A 81 3.77 -1.92 20.38
CA GLU A 81 5.07 -2.15 21.04
C GLU A 81 5.99 -3.10 20.25
N ARG A 82 5.42 -4.05 19.51
CA ARG A 82 6.18 -5.04 18.73
C ARG A 82 6.54 -4.60 17.32
N PHE A 83 5.63 -3.87 16.65
CA PHE A 83 5.73 -3.63 15.20
C PHE A 83 5.88 -2.16 14.81
N TRP A 84 5.79 -1.20 15.74
CA TRP A 84 6.05 0.21 15.45
C TRP A 84 7.41 0.66 15.97
N PRO A 85 8.13 1.47 15.19
CA PRO A 85 7.87 1.88 13.81
C PRO A 85 7.92 0.70 12.83
N GLY A 86 6.95 0.61 11.89
CA GLY A 86 6.92 -0.52 10.94
C GLY A 86 5.65 -0.65 10.09
N PRO A 87 5.55 -1.76 9.35
CA PRO A 87 4.52 -1.94 8.33
C PRO A 87 3.18 -2.47 8.89
N LEU A 88 2.75 -1.95 10.04
CA LEU A 88 1.46 -2.26 10.67
C LEU A 88 0.62 -1.00 10.83
N THR A 89 -0.62 -1.05 10.36
CA THR A 89 -1.65 -0.03 10.56
C THR A 89 -2.71 -0.56 11.52
N ILE A 90 -3.08 0.25 12.50
CA ILE A 90 -4.11 -0.06 13.49
C ILE A 90 -5.32 0.85 13.27
N VAL A 91 -6.52 0.27 13.20
CA VAL A 91 -7.79 1.02 13.12
C VAL A 91 -8.42 1.06 14.50
N LEU A 92 -8.67 2.28 15.00
CA LEU A 92 -9.18 2.57 16.34
C LEU A 92 -10.30 3.61 16.27
N ALA A 93 -11.11 3.71 17.34
CA ALA A 93 -12.10 4.77 17.50
C ALA A 93 -11.40 6.15 17.46
N LYS A 94 -11.85 7.03 16.54
CA LYS A 94 -11.27 8.37 16.35
C LYS A 94 -11.74 9.34 17.40
N ARG A 95 -10.93 10.35 17.66
CA ARG A 95 -11.36 11.56 18.39
C ARG A 95 -12.09 12.52 17.43
N ASP A 96 -12.92 13.38 17.98
CA ASP A 96 -13.73 14.33 17.20
C ASP A 96 -12.88 15.38 16.46
N GLU A 97 -11.67 15.64 16.96
CA GLU A 97 -10.71 16.55 16.33
C GLU A 97 -10.18 16.04 14.98
N VAL A 98 -10.28 14.73 14.70
CA VAL A 98 -9.89 14.16 13.40
C VAL A 98 -10.95 14.50 12.35
N PRO A 99 -10.60 15.26 11.29
CA PRO A 99 -11.55 15.68 10.28
C PRO A 99 -12.25 14.50 9.60
N ASP A 100 -13.55 14.60 9.36
CA ASP A 100 -14.34 13.52 8.74
C ASP A 100 -13.86 13.16 7.34
N ILE A 101 -13.29 14.10 6.60
CA ILE A 101 -12.72 13.84 5.29
C ILE A 101 -11.57 12.82 5.33
N VAL A 102 -10.78 12.77 6.42
CA VAL A 102 -9.70 11.80 6.62
C VAL A 102 -10.23 10.38 6.75
N THR A 103 -11.35 10.25 7.46
CA THR A 103 -11.98 8.97 7.79
C THR A 103 -13.15 8.62 6.89
N SER A 104 -13.43 9.46 5.88
CA SER A 104 -14.62 9.33 5.03
C SER A 104 -15.92 9.27 5.84
N GLY A 105 -15.97 9.97 7.00
CA GLY A 105 -17.11 9.98 7.92
C GLY A 105 -17.24 8.72 8.77
N LEU A 106 -16.24 7.84 8.80
CA LEU A 106 -16.24 6.69 9.71
C LEU A 106 -15.91 7.13 11.16
N PRO A 107 -16.44 6.43 12.18
CA PRO A 107 -16.12 6.69 13.58
C PRO A 107 -14.74 6.17 14.00
N THR A 108 -13.94 5.71 13.06
CA THR A 108 -12.63 5.13 13.27
C THR A 108 -11.58 5.82 12.40
N VAL A 109 -10.32 5.78 12.85
CA VAL A 109 -9.16 6.25 12.11
C VAL A 109 -8.12 5.14 12.01
N ALA A 110 -7.52 5.00 10.83
CA ALA A 110 -6.39 4.11 10.57
C ALA A 110 -5.09 4.88 10.85
N VAL A 111 -4.25 4.39 11.75
CA VAL A 111 -3.01 5.06 12.15
C VAL A 111 -1.82 4.13 12.00
N ARG A 112 -0.68 4.67 11.59
CA ARG A 112 0.59 3.96 11.45
C ARG A 112 1.78 4.83 11.82
N MET A 113 2.80 4.23 12.42
CA MET A 113 4.13 4.83 12.57
C MET A 113 5.07 4.13 11.58
N PRO A 114 5.46 4.77 10.46
CA PRO A 114 6.33 4.14 9.46
C PRO A 114 7.76 4.03 9.99
N ARG A 115 8.56 3.09 9.45
CA ARG A 115 9.94 2.87 9.91
C ARG A 115 10.97 3.75 9.18
N HIS A 116 10.57 4.48 8.15
CA HIS A 116 11.52 5.23 7.33
C HIS A 116 12.00 6.51 8.05
N PRO A 117 13.34 6.70 8.28
CA PRO A 117 13.84 7.82 9.07
C PRO A 117 13.44 9.20 8.52
N MET A 118 13.54 9.39 7.19
CA MET A 118 13.17 10.67 6.56
C MET A 118 11.69 11.01 6.81
N THR A 119 10.81 10.02 6.84
CA THR A 119 9.38 10.23 7.07
C THR A 119 9.07 10.55 8.52
N LEU A 120 9.75 9.90 9.47
CA LEU A 120 9.62 10.26 10.88
C LEU A 120 10.06 11.71 11.11
N SER A 121 11.23 12.10 10.56
CA SER A 121 11.72 13.47 10.61
C SER A 121 10.79 14.48 9.91
N LEU A 122 10.21 14.10 8.76
CA LEU A 122 9.22 14.91 8.05
C LEU A 122 8.01 15.22 8.92
N ILE A 123 7.42 14.20 9.56
CA ILE A 123 6.24 14.34 10.42
C ILE A 123 6.59 15.21 11.64
N GLU A 124 7.73 14.94 12.28
CA GLU A 124 8.21 15.72 13.42
C GLU A 124 8.41 17.20 13.07
N LEU A 125 9.10 17.49 11.97
CA LEU A 125 9.35 18.86 11.50
C LEU A 125 8.08 19.55 10.99
N ALA A 126 7.14 18.82 10.41
CA ALA A 126 5.83 19.36 10.04
C ALA A 126 5.00 19.75 11.28
N GLY A 127 5.25 19.12 12.43
CA GLY A 127 4.56 19.40 13.70
C GLY A 127 3.11 18.89 13.74
N SER A 128 2.73 18.04 12.78
CA SER A 128 1.39 17.48 12.64
C SER A 128 1.46 16.07 12.04
N PRO A 129 0.58 15.13 12.47
CA PRO A 129 0.35 13.89 11.74
C PRO A 129 -0.01 14.15 10.28
N ILE A 130 0.44 13.29 9.38
CA ILE A 130 0.17 13.43 7.95
C ILE A 130 -0.69 12.27 7.43
N VAL A 131 -1.69 12.56 6.58
CA VAL A 131 -2.33 11.50 5.81
C VAL A 131 -1.34 10.94 4.78
N GLY A 132 -1.47 9.67 4.42
CA GLY A 132 -0.53 9.04 3.50
C GLY A 132 -1.10 7.83 2.78
N PRO A 133 -2.08 7.99 1.87
CA PRO A 133 -2.36 6.95 0.89
C PRO A 133 -1.16 6.76 -0.04
N SER A 134 -1.07 5.65 -0.77
CA SER A 134 0.00 5.44 -1.75
C SER A 134 0.04 6.58 -2.79
N ALA A 135 1.25 7.00 -3.21
CA ALA A 135 1.45 8.17 -4.08
C ALA A 135 1.28 7.83 -5.58
N ASN A 136 0.08 7.35 -5.96
CA ASN A 136 -0.33 6.99 -7.33
C ASN A 136 -1.78 7.40 -7.57
N PRO A 137 -2.24 7.54 -8.82
CA PRO A 137 -3.66 7.64 -9.14
C PRO A 137 -4.44 6.44 -8.60
N PHE A 138 -5.69 6.65 -8.22
CA PHE A 138 -6.52 5.60 -7.63
C PHE A 138 -6.66 4.38 -8.54
N GLY A 139 -6.54 3.18 -7.98
CA GLY A 139 -6.66 1.92 -8.70
C GLY A 139 -5.39 1.43 -9.39
N TYR A 140 -4.38 2.29 -9.58
CA TYR A 140 -3.11 1.92 -10.21
C TYR A 140 -2.11 1.29 -9.23
N LEU A 141 -0.98 0.79 -9.79
CA LEU A 141 0.11 0.18 -9.03
C LEU A 141 0.71 1.17 -8.03
N SER A 142 0.93 0.72 -6.79
CA SER A 142 1.59 1.53 -5.78
C SER A 142 3.06 1.80 -6.13
N PRO A 143 3.58 3.01 -5.90
CA PRO A 143 4.96 3.35 -6.20
C PRO A 143 5.90 2.84 -5.11
N THR A 144 7.01 2.22 -5.51
CA THR A 144 8.07 1.72 -4.64
C THR A 144 9.38 2.48 -4.79
N THR A 145 9.43 3.47 -5.68
CA THR A 145 10.53 4.42 -5.86
C THR A 145 9.99 5.83 -6.12
N ALA A 146 10.83 6.85 -5.93
CA ALA A 146 10.48 8.23 -6.25
C ALA A 146 10.23 8.44 -7.76
N GLU A 147 10.92 7.69 -8.62
CA GLU A 147 10.70 7.69 -10.06
C GLU A 147 9.28 7.24 -10.40
N HIS A 148 8.79 6.15 -9.81
CA HIS A 148 7.41 5.70 -9.98
C HIS A 148 6.37 6.78 -9.58
N VAL A 149 6.68 7.61 -8.58
CA VAL A 149 5.83 8.73 -8.20
C VAL A 149 5.85 9.82 -9.26
N ARG A 150 7.04 10.22 -9.72
CA ARG A 150 7.21 11.26 -10.76
C ARG A 150 6.49 10.88 -12.06
N ASP A 151 6.60 9.61 -12.46
CA ASP A 151 5.94 9.08 -13.67
C ASP A 151 4.41 9.12 -13.58
N GLN A 152 3.84 8.99 -12.38
CA GLN A 152 2.40 8.86 -12.21
C GLN A 152 1.69 10.15 -11.79
N LEU A 153 2.31 10.95 -10.93
CA LEU A 153 1.72 12.17 -10.39
C LEU A 153 2.39 13.44 -10.95
N GLY A 154 3.67 13.36 -11.34
CA GLY A 154 4.40 14.46 -11.98
C GLY A 154 4.22 15.79 -11.24
N ASP A 155 3.82 16.81 -11.98
CA ASP A 155 3.63 18.18 -11.49
C ASP A 155 2.30 18.40 -10.74
N GLN A 156 1.51 17.35 -10.51
CA GLN A 156 0.25 17.46 -9.75
C GLN A 156 0.48 17.60 -8.24
N ILE A 157 1.71 17.36 -7.76
CA ILE A 157 2.13 17.45 -6.36
C ILE A 157 3.27 18.43 -6.18
N ASP A 158 3.40 18.97 -4.99
CA ASP A 158 4.33 20.08 -4.75
C ASP A 158 5.79 19.61 -4.55
N PHE A 159 6.01 18.35 -4.08
CA PHE A 159 7.35 17.81 -3.86
C PHE A 159 7.40 16.30 -3.81
N VAL A 160 8.52 15.70 -4.21
CA VAL A 160 8.85 14.29 -4.04
C VAL A 160 10.10 14.17 -3.16
N LEU A 161 9.93 13.73 -1.92
CA LEU A 161 11.02 13.42 -1.01
C LEU A 161 11.58 12.04 -1.37
N ASP A 162 12.76 12.01 -1.97
CA ASP A 162 13.39 10.76 -2.45
C ASP A 162 14.18 10.10 -1.33
N GLY A 163 13.74 8.95 -0.87
CA GLY A 163 14.42 8.13 0.15
C GLY A 163 14.89 6.77 -0.39
N GLY A 164 14.98 6.63 -1.72
CA GLY A 164 15.36 5.38 -2.36
C GLY A 164 14.21 4.37 -2.48
N PRO A 165 14.51 3.12 -2.86
CA PRO A 165 13.51 2.06 -3.05
C PRO A 165 12.96 1.55 -1.72
N CYS A 166 11.68 1.18 -1.72
CA CYS A 166 11.01 0.60 -0.56
C CYS A 166 11.45 -0.84 -0.32
N GLU A 167 11.77 -1.19 0.93
CA GLU A 167 12.29 -2.50 1.33
C GLU A 167 11.24 -3.62 1.29
N VAL A 168 9.97 -3.30 1.64
CA VAL A 168 8.88 -4.29 1.78
C VAL A 168 8.09 -4.46 0.48
N GLY A 169 7.86 -3.38 -0.27
CA GLY A 169 7.26 -3.39 -1.59
C GLY A 169 5.74 -3.63 -1.66
N VAL A 170 5.11 -4.01 -0.55
CA VAL A 170 3.65 -4.09 -0.40
C VAL A 170 3.22 -3.24 0.79
N GLU A 171 1.98 -2.76 0.80
CA GLU A 171 1.47 -1.88 1.85
C GLU A 171 1.43 -2.55 3.21
N SER A 172 1.21 -1.74 4.25
CA SER A 172 1.06 -2.19 5.64
C SER A 172 -0.09 -3.18 5.82
N THR A 173 0.07 -4.11 6.74
CA THR A 173 -1.03 -4.92 7.28
C THR A 173 -1.97 -4.02 8.07
N ILE A 174 -3.28 -4.18 7.91
CA ILE A 174 -4.29 -3.38 8.61
C ILE A 174 -5.10 -4.29 9.55
N ILE A 175 -5.04 -3.99 10.86
CA ILE A 175 -5.82 -4.66 11.90
C ILE A 175 -6.78 -3.67 12.53
N SER A 176 -8.06 -4.03 12.58
CA SER A 176 -9.09 -3.25 13.26
C SER A 176 -9.36 -3.78 14.67
N PHE A 177 -9.55 -2.83 15.59
CA PHE A 177 -10.00 -3.04 16.97
C PHE A 177 -11.30 -2.25 17.24
N SER A 178 -12.06 -1.93 16.21
CA SER A 178 -13.35 -1.23 16.35
C SER A 178 -14.47 -2.12 16.86
N GLU A 179 -14.31 -3.43 16.76
CA GLU A 179 -15.26 -4.45 17.23
C GLU A 179 -14.71 -5.19 18.45
N SER A 180 -15.48 -6.13 18.98
CA SER A 180 -15.09 -6.94 20.15
C SER A 180 -13.90 -7.85 19.89
N LYS A 181 -13.70 -8.26 18.64
CA LYS A 181 -12.56 -9.11 18.20
C LYS A 181 -11.68 -8.37 17.20
N PRO A 182 -10.35 -8.61 17.25
CA PRO A 182 -9.45 -8.08 16.24
C PRO A 182 -9.79 -8.66 14.85
N ARG A 183 -9.79 -7.79 13.81
CA ARG A 183 -10.06 -8.20 12.42
C ARG A 183 -8.94 -7.75 11.49
N LEU A 184 -8.45 -8.66 10.66
CA LEU A 184 -7.56 -8.36 9.54
C LEU A 184 -8.39 -7.75 8.40
N LEU A 185 -8.17 -6.47 8.12
CA LEU A 185 -8.83 -5.75 7.02
C LEU A 185 -8.03 -5.85 5.72
N ARG A 186 -6.71 -5.90 5.81
CA ARG A 186 -5.81 -6.00 4.66
C ARG A 186 -4.52 -6.75 5.05
N PRO A 187 -4.17 -7.86 4.39
CA PRO A 187 -2.85 -8.46 4.55
C PRO A 187 -1.78 -7.53 3.94
N GLY A 188 -0.59 -7.48 4.55
CA GLY A 188 0.48 -6.57 4.14
C GLY A 188 1.83 -6.96 4.72
N GLY A 189 2.68 -5.96 5.02
CA GLY A 189 4.07 -6.13 5.40
C GLY A 189 4.34 -6.88 6.71
N VAL A 190 3.34 -7.04 7.59
CA VAL A 190 3.42 -7.94 8.77
C VAL A 190 2.58 -9.18 8.49
N PRO A 191 3.16 -10.40 8.52
CA PRO A 191 2.42 -11.64 8.38
C PRO A 191 1.36 -11.83 9.46
N LEU A 192 0.19 -12.41 9.08
CA LEU A 192 -0.90 -12.68 10.02
C LEU A 192 -0.45 -13.59 11.16
N GLU A 193 0.36 -14.58 10.85
CA GLU A 193 0.89 -15.57 11.80
C GLU A 193 1.72 -14.91 12.91
N GLU A 194 2.47 -13.85 12.59
CA GLU A 194 3.23 -13.07 13.58
C GLU A 194 2.30 -12.25 14.49
N ILE A 195 1.21 -11.72 13.95
CA ILE A 195 0.20 -10.98 14.73
C ILE A 195 -0.52 -11.95 15.69
N GLU A 196 -0.97 -13.09 15.17
CA GLU A 196 -1.69 -14.11 15.97
C GLU A 196 -0.81 -14.71 17.07
N SER A 197 0.49 -14.79 16.87
CA SER A 197 1.41 -15.25 17.93
C SER A 197 1.43 -14.33 19.17
N ILE A 198 1.03 -13.05 19.01
CA ILE A 198 1.06 -12.05 20.09
C ILE A 198 -0.31 -11.84 20.74
N ILE A 199 -1.37 -11.79 19.93
CA ILE A 199 -2.72 -11.43 20.42
C ILE A 199 -3.73 -12.54 20.29
N GLY A 200 -3.33 -13.75 19.82
CA GLY A 200 -4.22 -14.84 19.53
C GLY A 200 -4.96 -14.68 18.19
N ARG A 201 -5.98 -15.48 17.97
CA ARG A 201 -6.71 -15.58 16.70
C ARG A 201 -7.30 -14.23 16.25
N VAL A 202 -7.08 -13.90 14.98
CA VAL A 202 -7.60 -12.72 14.31
C VAL A 202 -8.62 -13.14 13.25
N GLU A 203 -9.79 -12.50 13.22
CA GLU A 203 -10.79 -12.76 12.19
C GLU A 203 -10.37 -12.08 10.88
N ILE A 204 -10.55 -12.75 9.75
CA ILE A 204 -10.29 -12.17 8.43
C ILE A 204 -11.58 -11.51 7.96
N ALA A 205 -11.52 -10.21 7.65
CA ALA A 205 -12.67 -9.52 7.09
C ALA A 205 -13.01 -10.08 5.70
N PRO A 206 -14.29 -10.32 5.39
CA PRO A 206 -14.70 -10.68 4.04
C PRO A 206 -14.38 -9.53 3.06
N ILE A 207 -14.27 -9.86 1.78
CA ILE A 207 -14.22 -8.85 0.72
C ILE A 207 -15.67 -8.34 0.58
N GLU A 208 -15.92 -7.13 1.07
CA GLU A 208 -17.25 -6.51 1.00
C GLU A 208 -17.35 -5.65 -0.26
N GLU A 209 -18.45 -5.80 -0.98
CA GLU A 209 -18.88 -4.84 -2.00
C GLU A 209 -19.56 -3.67 -1.28
N GLY A 210 -18.90 -2.51 -1.22
CA GLY A 210 -19.48 -1.33 -0.58
C GLY A 210 -18.46 -0.35 -0.02
N ARG A 211 -18.79 0.26 1.09
CA ARG A 211 -17.98 1.30 1.74
C ARG A 211 -16.86 0.65 2.55
N PRO A 212 -15.58 0.81 2.16
CA PRO A 212 -14.48 0.16 2.85
C PRO A 212 -14.26 0.79 4.24
N SER A 213 -13.95 -0.03 5.23
CA SER A 213 -13.56 0.42 6.58
C SER A 213 -12.07 0.79 6.69
N ALA A 214 -11.28 0.52 5.63
CA ALA A 214 -9.87 0.89 5.53
C ALA A 214 -9.42 0.92 4.06
N PRO A 215 -8.28 1.61 3.75
CA PRO A 215 -7.75 1.67 2.39
C PRO A 215 -7.36 0.30 1.81
N GLY A 216 -7.59 0.12 0.49
CA GLY A 216 -7.19 -1.09 -0.23
C GLY A 216 -8.08 -2.32 0.04
N MET A 217 -9.29 -2.12 0.54
CA MET A 217 -10.30 -3.18 0.69
C MET A 217 -11.18 -3.36 -0.55
N LEU A 218 -11.17 -2.40 -1.47
CA LEU A 218 -11.98 -2.47 -2.69
C LEU A 218 -11.59 -3.66 -3.57
N PRO A 219 -12.56 -4.30 -4.24
CA PRO A 219 -12.31 -5.50 -5.08
C PRO A 219 -11.32 -5.25 -6.22
N ARG A 220 -11.30 -4.03 -6.79
CA ARG A 220 -10.37 -3.63 -7.85
C ARG A 220 -9.42 -2.57 -7.34
N HIS A 221 -8.14 -2.88 -7.40
CA HIS A 221 -7.04 -2.00 -7.01
C HIS A 221 -5.72 -2.57 -7.57
N TYR A 222 -4.66 -1.75 -7.67
CA TYR A 222 -3.33 -2.17 -8.10
C TYR A 222 -3.24 -2.68 -9.54
N ALA A 223 -4.12 -2.21 -10.42
CA ALA A 223 -4.19 -2.68 -11.79
C ALA A 223 -3.18 -1.96 -12.70
N PRO A 224 -2.34 -2.67 -13.50
CA PRO A 224 -1.63 -2.09 -14.63
C PRO A 224 -2.60 -1.81 -15.79
N ARG A 225 -2.10 -1.21 -16.87
CA ARG A 225 -2.87 -1.03 -18.11
C ARG A 225 -3.11 -2.38 -18.81
N THR A 226 -2.08 -3.23 -18.83
CA THR A 226 -2.14 -4.58 -19.39
C THR A 226 -2.95 -5.49 -18.46
N PRO A 227 -3.99 -6.19 -18.94
CA PRO A 227 -4.75 -7.12 -18.11
C PRO A 227 -3.87 -8.19 -17.47
N ILE A 228 -4.19 -8.57 -16.22
CA ILE A 228 -3.55 -9.68 -15.52
C ILE A 228 -4.51 -10.86 -15.42
N LEU A 229 -4.05 -12.05 -15.79
CA LEU A 229 -4.76 -13.31 -15.58
C LEU A 229 -4.02 -14.17 -14.57
N LEU A 230 -4.77 -14.64 -13.56
CA LEU A 230 -4.35 -15.64 -12.58
C LEU A 230 -4.94 -17.00 -12.96
N ASP A 231 -4.46 -18.05 -12.28
CA ASP A 231 -5.03 -19.40 -12.37
C ASP A 231 -5.01 -19.98 -13.80
N TRP A 232 -3.97 -19.66 -14.58
CA TRP A 232 -3.71 -20.21 -15.91
C TRP A 232 -2.90 -21.52 -15.83
N ASP A 233 -3.02 -22.34 -16.84
CA ASP A 233 -2.20 -23.56 -17.00
C ASP A 233 -1.59 -23.64 -18.42
N GLU A 234 -0.66 -24.56 -18.61
CA GLU A 234 0.01 -24.72 -19.92
C GLU A 234 -0.96 -25.13 -21.05
N LYS A 235 -2.13 -25.71 -20.74
CA LYS A 235 -3.13 -26.09 -21.74
C LYS A 235 -3.92 -24.89 -22.21
N SER A 236 -4.27 -24.00 -21.29
CA SER A 236 -4.98 -22.75 -21.62
C SER A 236 -4.11 -21.77 -22.41
N PHE A 237 -2.77 -21.91 -22.35
CA PHE A 237 -1.85 -21.03 -23.08
C PHE A 237 -2.09 -21.05 -24.59
N ASP A 238 -2.38 -22.21 -25.18
CA ASP A 238 -2.60 -22.34 -26.63
C ASP A 238 -3.86 -21.64 -27.11
N SER A 239 -4.81 -21.33 -26.21
CA SER A 239 -6.03 -20.57 -26.53
C SER A 239 -5.79 -19.08 -26.73
N PHE A 240 -4.62 -18.54 -26.32
CA PHE A 240 -4.31 -17.11 -26.46
C PHE A 240 -3.79 -16.74 -27.86
N GLY A 241 -3.56 -17.72 -28.76
CA GLY A 241 -3.17 -17.46 -30.15
C GLY A 241 -1.90 -16.62 -30.29
N ASP A 242 -1.99 -15.54 -31.10
CA ASP A 242 -0.87 -14.64 -31.40
C ASP A 242 -0.69 -13.49 -30.41
N MET A 243 -1.34 -13.55 -29.24
CA MET A 243 -1.22 -12.51 -28.20
C MET A 243 0.22 -12.38 -27.71
N LYS A 244 0.66 -11.14 -27.48
CA LYS A 244 1.94 -10.81 -26.82
C LYS A 244 1.77 -11.00 -25.32
N ILE A 245 2.25 -12.13 -24.80
CA ILE A 245 2.06 -12.50 -23.40
C ILE A 245 3.33 -12.27 -22.60
N GLY A 246 3.19 -11.59 -21.46
CA GLY A 246 4.20 -11.50 -20.41
C GLY A 246 3.95 -12.53 -19.31
N LEU A 247 5.01 -12.98 -18.65
CA LEU A 247 4.93 -13.83 -17.48
C LEU A 247 5.46 -13.10 -16.23
N LEU A 248 4.64 -13.05 -15.20
CA LEU A 248 5.05 -12.70 -13.84
C LEU A 248 5.21 -13.99 -13.05
N ALA A 249 6.44 -14.48 -12.96
CA ALA A 249 6.76 -15.74 -12.28
C ALA A 249 7.15 -15.51 -10.82
N PHE A 250 6.69 -16.37 -9.92
CA PHE A 250 7.13 -16.33 -8.52
C PHE A 250 8.60 -16.74 -8.38
N ARG A 251 9.00 -17.81 -9.08
CA ARG A 251 10.36 -18.37 -9.10
C ARG A 251 10.89 -18.45 -10.52
N GLU A 252 12.18 -18.73 -10.64
CA GLU A 252 12.76 -19.04 -11.94
C GLU A 252 11.93 -20.14 -12.63
N PRO A 253 11.29 -19.85 -13.78
CA PRO A 253 10.44 -20.82 -14.44
C PRO A 253 11.28 -21.99 -14.93
N LYS A 254 10.81 -23.22 -14.71
CA LYS A 254 11.39 -24.39 -15.38
C LYS A 254 11.26 -24.17 -16.88
N LYS A 255 12.22 -24.71 -17.70
CA LYS A 255 12.20 -24.58 -19.14
C LYS A 255 10.80 -24.87 -19.69
N SER A 256 10.07 -23.82 -20.01
CA SER A 256 8.76 -23.91 -20.67
C SER A 256 8.99 -24.04 -22.18
N LYS A 257 8.17 -24.86 -22.84
CA LYS A 257 8.08 -24.89 -24.31
C LYS A 257 7.37 -23.66 -24.87
N LYS A 258 6.64 -22.92 -24.02
CA LYS A 258 5.89 -21.72 -24.39
C LYS A 258 6.83 -20.52 -24.48
N LYS A 259 6.63 -19.67 -25.48
CA LYS A 259 7.42 -18.46 -25.69
C LYS A 259 6.65 -17.27 -25.12
N PHE A 260 7.14 -16.75 -23.98
CA PHE A 260 6.69 -15.47 -23.45
C PHE A 260 7.45 -14.32 -24.13
N HIS A 261 6.77 -13.22 -24.37
CA HIS A 261 7.37 -12.00 -24.92
C HIS A 261 8.36 -11.37 -23.92
N SER A 262 7.99 -11.38 -22.64
CA SER A 262 8.83 -10.94 -21.52
C SER A 262 8.52 -11.76 -20.27
N ILE A 263 9.53 -11.94 -19.41
CA ILE A 263 9.39 -12.66 -18.13
C ILE A 263 10.01 -11.82 -17.05
N GLU A 264 9.23 -11.59 -16.00
CA GLU A 264 9.69 -11.01 -14.74
C GLU A 264 9.60 -12.05 -13.64
N VAL A 265 10.68 -12.20 -12.87
CA VAL A 265 10.78 -13.17 -11.76
C VAL A 265 10.80 -12.40 -10.45
N LEU A 266 9.83 -12.67 -9.58
CA LEU A 266 9.70 -11.99 -8.29
C LEU A 266 10.83 -12.37 -7.32
N SER A 267 11.18 -13.67 -7.26
CA SER A 267 12.32 -14.15 -6.48
C SER A 267 12.87 -15.45 -7.10
N LYS A 268 14.12 -15.45 -7.52
CA LYS A 268 14.73 -16.65 -8.10
C LYS A 268 14.72 -17.85 -7.14
N LYS A 269 14.83 -17.60 -5.84
CA LYS A 269 14.86 -18.62 -4.79
C LYS A 269 13.48 -18.88 -4.17
N GLY A 270 12.46 -18.09 -4.50
CA GLY A 270 11.12 -18.16 -3.92
C GLY A 270 11.06 -17.59 -2.50
N ASP A 271 11.89 -16.61 -2.20
CA ASP A 271 11.81 -15.84 -0.95
C ASP A 271 10.64 -14.86 -1.03
N PHE A 272 9.76 -14.88 -0.03
CA PHE A 272 8.57 -14.05 -0.01
C PHE A 272 8.87 -12.56 0.22
N ARG A 273 9.96 -12.21 0.92
CA ARG A 273 10.34 -10.81 1.15
C ARG A 273 10.85 -10.20 -0.14
N GLU A 274 11.76 -10.90 -0.83
CA GLU A 274 12.24 -10.50 -2.15
C GLU A 274 11.08 -10.39 -3.16
N ALA A 275 10.16 -11.37 -3.17
CA ALA A 275 9.01 -11.36 -4.05
C ALA A 275 8.06 -10.19 -3.79
N ALA A 276 7.79 -9.87 -2.52
CA ALA A 276 6.96 -8.72 -2.14
C ALA A 276 7.62 -7.39 -2.54
N ALA A 277 8.93 -7.24 -2.29
CA ALA A 277 9.69 -6.05 -2.64
C ALA A 277 9.69 -5.78 -4.16
N ASN A 278 9.72 -6.84 -4.97
CA ASN A 278 9.78 -6.75 -6.42
C ASN A 278 8.40 -6.66 -7.10
N LEU A 279 7.29 -6.96 -6.42
CA LEU A 279 5.98 -7.17 -7.02
C LEU A 279 5.53 -6.02 -7.94
N PHE A 280 5.39 -4.81 -7.40
CA PHE A 280 4.89 -3.68 -8.18
C PHE A 280 5.86 -3.21 -9.24
N ALA A 281 7.18 -3.25 -8.95
CA ALA A 281 8.20 -2.90 -9.93
C ALA A 281 8.22 -3.89 -11.11
N ALA A 282 8.07 -5.20 -10.87
CA ALA A 282 8.02 -6.22 -11.92
C ALA A 282 6.77 -6.06 -12.79
N ILE A 283 5.59 -5.83 -12.19
CA ILE A 283 4.37 -5.57 -12.95
C ILE A 283 4.52 -4.31 -13.80
N ARG A 284 5.12 -3.23 -13.27
CA ARG A 284 5.39 -2.01 -14.05
C ARG A 284 6.29 -2.27 -15.25
N ARG A 285 7.38 -3.02 -15.06
CA ARG A 285 8.26 -3.38 -16.19
C ARG A 285 7.52 -4.15 -17.27
N LEU A 286 6.70 -5.14 -16.89
CA LEU A 286 5.86 -5.85 -17.85
C LEU A 286 4.89 -4.90 -18.59
N ASP A 287 4.30 -3.96 -17.88
CA ASP A 287 3.34 -3.00 -18.45
C ASP A 287 3.96 -2.03 -19.49
N THR A 288 5.31 -1.92 -19.54
CA THR A 288 6.01 -1.09 -20.54
C THR A 288 6.19 -1.77 -21.91
N PHE A 289 5.99 -3.09 -22.00
CA PHE A 289 6.24 -3.85 -23.24
C PHE A 289 5.07 -3.86 -24.23
N ASN A 290 3.98 -3.12 -23.96
CA ASN A 290 2.76 -3.14 -24.77
C ASN A 290 2.26 -4.58 -25.02
N LEU A 291 2.12 -5.33 -23.93
CA LEU A 291 1.62 -6.69 -23.94
C LEU A 291 0.09 -6.68 -24.04
N ASP A 292 -0.47 -7.74 -24.61
CA ASP A 292 -1.91 -7.97 -24.64
C ASP A 292 -2.41 -8.57 -23.31
N LEU A 293 -1.53 -9.36 -22.63
CA LEU A 293 -1.87 -10.05 -21.39
C LEU A 293 -0.62 -10.32 -20.55
N ILE A 294 -0.76 -10.19 -19.22
CA ILE A 294 0.20 -10.69 -18.25
C ILE A 294 -0.38 -11.93 -17.58
N LEU A 295 0.29 -13.06 -17.71
CA LEU A 295 0.00 -14.25 -16.91
C LEU A 295 0.80 -14.15 -15.62
N ALA A 296 0.15 -14.25 -14.47
CA ALA A 296 0.81 -14.16 -13.18
C ALA A 296 0.63 -15.46 -12.38
N GLU A 297 1.73 -15.92 -11.79
CA GLU A 297 1.72 -17.04 -10.86
C GLU A 297 1.29 -16.59 -9.46
N THR A 298 0.39 -17.34 -8.84
CA THR A 298 0.10 -17.17 -7.41
C THR A 298 1.21 -17.80 -6.57
N VAL A 299 1.34 -17.34 -5.34
CA VAL A 299 2.34 -17.83 -4.38
C VAL A 299 1.66 -18.58 -3.23
N PRO A 300 2.38 -19.42 -2.44
CA PRO A 300 1.79 -20.04 -1.26
C PRO A 300 1.15 -19.03 -0.29
N GLU A 301 -0.01 -19.34 0.28
CA GLU A 301 -0.80 -18.50 1.19
C GLU A 301 -0.21 -18.49 2.63
N ALA A 302 1.08 -18.20 2.75
CA ALA A 302 1.81 -18.15 4.01
C ALA A 302 2.69 -16.90 4.08
N GLY A 303 2.86 -16.32 5.25
CA GLY A 303 3.67 -15.15 5.46
C GLY A 303 3.25 -13.98 4.54
N LEU A 304 4.22 -13.35 3.88
CA LEU A 304 3.97 -12.28 2.89
C LEU A 304 3.28 -12.78 1.61
N GLY A 305 3.24 -14.09 1.35
CA GLY A 305 2.54 -14.65 0.19
C GLY A 305 1.06 -14.32 0.18
N ARG A 306 0.42 -14.24 1.35
CA ARG A 306 -0.97 -13.77 1.49
C ARG A 306 -1.16 -12.34 0.97
N ALA A 307 -0.22 -11.45 1.27
CA ALA A 307 -0.26 -10.06 0.78
C ALA A 307 -0.01 -9.98 -0.74
N ILE A 308 0.94 -10.74 -1.27
CA ILE A 308 1.22 -10.81 -2.71
C ILE A 308 -0.03 -11.27 -3.46
N ASN A 309 -0.64 -12.38 -3.03
CA ASN A 309 -1.85 -12.91 -3.67
C ASN A 309 -3.05 -11.95 -3.57
N ASP A 310 -3.22 -11.25 -2.45
CA ASP A 310 -4.26 -10.22 -2.31
C ASP A 310 -4.08 -9.12 -3.37
N ARG A 311 -2.84 -8.65 -3.59
CA ARG A 311 -2.55 -7.62 -4.60
C ARG A 311 -2.80 -8.14 -6.02
N LEU A 312 -2.38 -9.35 -6.32
CA LEU A 312 -2.60 -9.98 -7.63
C LEU A 312 -4.10 -10.18 -7.91
N ARG A 313 -4.88 -10.66 -6.94
CA ARG A 313 -6.35 -10.82 -7.10
C ARG A 313 -7.05 -9.50 -7.37
N ARG A 314 -6.63 -8.41 -6.69
CA ARG A 314 -7.21 -7.07 -6.89
C ARG A 314 -6.74 -6.41 -8.19
N ALA A 315 -5.54 -6.76 -8.67
CA ALA A 315 -5.00 -6.30 -9.94
C ALA A 315 -5.63 -7.00 -11.16
N ARG A 316 -6.29 -8.13 -10.93
CA ARG A 316 -6.95 -8.93 -11.98
C ARG A 316 -7.94 -8.08 -12.77
N GLY A 317 -7.69 -7.95 -14.07
CA GLY A 317 -8.64 -7.38 -15.02
C GLY A 317 -9.84 -8.32 -15.22
N VAL A 318 -10.99 -7.76 -15.59
CA VAL A 318 -12.05 -8.58 -16.20
C VAL A 318 -11.63 -8.73 -17.66
N LEU A 319 -11.21 -9.91 -18.04
CA LEU A 319 -11.21 -10.28 -19.45
C LEU A 319 -12.69 -10.33 -19.84
N HIS A 320 -13.17 -9.36 -20.63
CA HIS A 320 -14.42 -9.54 -21.34
C HIS A 320 -14.16 -10.61 -22.40
N PRO A 321 -14.97 -11.69 -22.42
CA PRO A 321 -14.88 -12.71 -23.44
C PRO A 321 -15.16 -12.16 -24.83
#